data_e4c112225a35e469e74c9b0fd047d747
#
_entry.id   e4c112225a35e469e74c9b0fd047d747
#
_cell.length_a   1.000
_cell.length_b   1.000
_cell.length_c   1.000
_cell.angle_alpha   90.00
_cell.angle_beta   90.00
_cell.angle_gamma   90.00
#
_symmetry.space_group_name_H-M   'P 1'
#
loop_
_entity.id
_entity.type
_entity.pdbx_description
1 polymer ?
#
loop_
_entity_poly.entity_id
_entity_poly.type
_entity_poly.pdbx_seq_one_letter_code
_entity_poly.pdbx_strand_id
1 'polypeptide(L)'
;MLKLRELRPQIRRVWSLSVPAVLTQLATIAMQYIDSAMVGSLGANASAAIGLVSTSTWLMGGIGMAVSAGFSVQVAQYIGAGEAHNARRVLKHGFLTALIIFVLIALLGVCVSGALPRWLGGEEALWEDATAYFLVFSICLPFMQLNRLASSFLQSAGNMVVPSVLNAAMCALDVVFNLFFIPRYGVLGAAIGTGLAAAVVCLVNMGFCCLRYEPLRLNRKEKCPLDTSILKRALKIGTPVGAESIAMSGAQVASTIIIAPLGAVAIAAHSFAVTAESLCYMPGHGVSSAAATLVGQSIGAKDHRLARRYGYITVTFGGALMALTGIIMFVACPLVFRLLTPVEEVRAVATQILRIGLIAEPLYGVSMVASGALRGAEDTLVPSILNLFSMWVVRLGLALILVPLYGIRGMWTAMAVELCVRGLLMLFRQIRSKYLHPADEETSV
;
A
#
# COMPACT_ATOMS: atom_id res chain seq x y z
N MET A 1 30.30 -13.89 -12.37
CA MET A 1 29.04 -13.63 -13.13
C MET A 1 28.23 -14.91 -13.18
N LEU A 2 27.09 -14.99 -12.48
CA LEU A 2 26.15 -16.11 -12.60
C LEU A 2 25.66 -16.19 -14.05
N LYS A 3 25.76 -17.37 -14.66
CA LYS A 3 25.27 -17.57 -16.03
C LYS A 3 23.75 -17.31 -16.04
N LEU A 4 23.26 -16.43 -16.89
CA LEU A 4 21.85 -16.05 -17.04
C LEU A 4 20.89 -17.27 -17.12
N ARG A 5 21.39 -18.41 -17.61
CA ARG A 5 20.64 -19.68 -17.64
C ARG A 5 20.30 -20.23 -16.25
N GLU A 6 21.15 -20.00 -15.23
CA GLU A 6 20.89 -20.46 -13.85
C GLU A 6 19.87 -19.57 -13.11
N LEU A 7 19.70 -18.30 -13.54
CA LEU A 7 18.74 -17.38 -12.97
C LEU A 7 17.34 -17.47 -13.61
N ARG A 8 17.22 -18.17 -14.74
CA ARG A 8 15.96 -18.27 -15.49
C ARG A 8 14.76 -18.80 -14.68
N PRO A 9 14.89 -19.83 -13.82
CA PRO A 9 13.79 -20.30 -12.98
C PRO A 9 13.36 -19.24 -11.96
N GLN A 10 14.32 -18.53 -11.32
CA GLN A 10 14.05 -17.48 -10.35
C GLN A 10 13.36 -16.28 -10.99
N ILE A 11 13.85 -15.84 -12.15
CA ILE A 11 13.24 -14.76 -12.93
C ILE A 11 11.79 -15.14 -13.29
N ARG A 12 11.57 -16.35 -13.78
CA ARG A 12 10.21 -16.82 -14.11
C ARG A 12 9.30 -16.81 -12.88
N ARG A 13 9.80 -17.19 -11.72
CA ARG A 13 9.02 -17.18 -10.47
C ARG A 13 8.73 -15.74 -10.00
N VAL A 14 9.69 -14.82 -10.11
CA VAL A 14 9.46 -13.40 -9.85
C VAL A 14 8.36 -12.87 -10.77
N TRP A 15 8.43 -13.13 -12.07
CA TRP A 15 7.39 -12.72 -13.02
C TRP A 15 6.01 -13.28 -12.66
N SER A 16 5.92 -14.58 -12.39
CA SER A 16 4.64 -15.24 -12.09
C SER A 16 3.95 -14.72 -10.85
N LEU A 17 4.71 -14.18 -9.88
CA LEU A 17 4.15 -13.57 -8.67
C LEU A 17 3.95 -12.07 -8.84
N SER A 18 4.85 -11.37 -9.50
CA SER A 18 4.77 -9.91 -9.65
C SER A 18 3.64 -9.48 -10.58
N VAL A 19 3.41 -10.16 -11.70
CA VAL A 19 2.38 -9.74 -12.67
C VAL A 19 0.98 -9.72 -12.06
N PRO A 20 0.48 -10.80 -11.39
CA PRO A 20 -0.84 -10.74 -10.75
C PRO A 20 -0.89 -9.68 -9.63
N ALA A 21 0.19 -9.51 -8.86
CA ALA A 21 0.25 -8.51 -7.81
C ALA A 21 0.20 -7.08 -8.36
N VAL A 22 0.86 -6.81 -9.48
CA VAL A 22 0.77 -5.52 -10.21
C VAL A 22 -0.65 -5.28 -10.71
N LEU A 23 -1.29 -6.31 -11.30
CA LEU A 23 -2.69 -6.21 -11.74
C LEU A 23 -3.65 -5.92 -10.60
N THR A 24 -3.41 -6.48 -9.40
CA THR A 24 -4.17 -6.14 -8.19
C THR A 24 -4.09 -4.64 -7.88
N GLN A 25 -2.90 -4.07 -7.94
CA GLN A 25 -2.71 -2.65 -7.66
C GLN A 25 -3.33 -1.74 -8.72
N LEU A 26 -3.23 -2.13 -9.99
CA LEU A 26 -3.88 -1.39 -11.07
C LEU A 26 -5.41 -1.42 -10.95
N ALA A 27 -5.99 -2.57 -10.58
CA ALA A 27 -7.43 -2.67 -10.31
C ALA A 27 -7.86 -1.79 -9.13
N THR A 28 -7.05 -1.73 -8.06
CA THR A 28 -7.32 -0.85 -6.90
C THR A 28 -7.34 0.62 -7.29
N ILE A 29 -6.38 1.06 -8.13
CA ILE A 29 -6.37 2.44 -8.62
C ILE A 29 -7.58 2.71 -9.51
N ALA A 30 -7.86 1.82 -10.45
CA ALA A 30 -9.01 1.98 -11.35
C ALA A 30 -10.32 2.15 -10.54
N MET A 31 -10.50 1.34 -9.49
CA MET A 31 -11.63 1.46 -8.56
C MET A 31 -11.68 2.85 -7.91
N GLN A 32 -10.55 3.33 -7.35
CA GLN A 32 -10.50 4.66 -6.71
C GLN A 32 -10.84 5.79 -7.67
N TYR A 33 -10.39 5.72 -8.93
CA TYR A 33 -10.73 6.73 -9.95
C TYR A 33 -12.19 6.70 -10.35
N ILE A 34 -12.75 5.50 -10.53
CA ILE A 34 -14.17 5.31 -10.86
C ILE A 34 -15.04 5.86 -9.73
N ASP A 35 -14.73 5.52 -8.47
CA ASP A 35 -15.45 6.01 -7.29
C ASP A 35 -15.40 7.53 -7.21
N SER A 36 -14.22 8.10 -7.39
CA SER A 36 -14.04 9.57 -7.38
C SER A 36 -14.84 10.25 -8.47
N ALA A 37 -14.90 9.65 -9.66
CA ALA A 37 -15.69 10.19 -10.78
C ALA A 37 -17.20 10.08 -10.51
N MET A 38 -17.66 8.95 -9.96
CA MET A 38 -19.07 8.71 -9.64
C MET A 38 -19.56 9.65 -8.53
N VAL A 39 -18.76 9.82 -7.45
CA VAL A 39 -19.06 10.77 -6.38
C VAL A 39 -18.96 12.22 -6.87
N GLY A 40 -17.99 12.52 -7.72
CA GLY A 40 -17.83 13.84 -8.35
C GLY A 40 -19.06 14.29 -9.13
N SER A 41 -19.80 13.34 -9.72
CA SER A 41 -21.06 13.64 -10.44
C SER A 41 -22.18 14.13 -9.52
N LEU A 42 -22.12 13.91 -8.21
CA LEU A 42 -23.07 14.42 -7.20
C LEU A 42 -22.84 15.91 -6.85
N GLY A 43 -21.69 16.46 -7.24
CA GLY A 43 -21.33 17.83 -6.99
C GLY A 43 -20.14 18.05 -6.05
N ALA A 44 -19.76 19.32 -5.89
CA ALA A 44 -18.57 19.69 -5.12
C ALA A 44 -18.69 19.34 -3.62
N ASN A 45 -19.88 19.53 -3.03
CA ASN A 45 -20.10 19.26 -1.60
C ASN A 45 -19.94 17.77 -1.26
N ALA A 46 -20.43 16.87 -2.12
CA ALA A 46 -20.28 15.43 -1.94
C ALA A 46 -18.79 15.02 -1.92
N SER A 47 -18.03 15.51 -2.88
CA SER A 47 -16.58 15.27 -2.95
C SER A 47 -15.84 15.88 -1.74
N ALA A 48 -16.23 17.08 -1.31
CA ALA A 48 -15.66 17.75 -0.14
C ALA A 48 -15.96 16.98 1.16
N ALA A 49 -17.18 16.45 1.32
CA ALA A 49 -17.56 15.65 2.49
C ALA A 49 -16.72 14.40 2.64
N ILE A 50 -16.50 13.64 1.55
CA ILE A 50 -15.61 12.47 1.56
C ILE A 50 -14.15 12.88 1.81
N GLY A 51 -13.70 13.96 1.14
CA GLY A 51 -12.36 14.52 1.32
C GLY A 51 -12.06 14.89 2.78
N LEU A 52 -13.03 15.47 3.48
CA LEU A 52 -12.92 15.86 4.88
C LEU A 52 -12.55 14.68 5.79
N VAL A 53 -13.21 13.53 5.63
CA VAL A 53 -12.96 12.35 6.47
C VAL A 53 -11.88 11.41 5.93
N SER A 54 -11.35 11.68 4.73
CA SER A 54 -10.39 10.80 4.04
C SER A 54 -9.13 10.53 4.86
N THR A 55 -8.57 11.53 5.54
CA THR A 55 -7.39 11.37 6.41
C THR A 55 -7.63 10.34 7.51
N SER A 56 -8.84 10.34 8.11
CA SER A 56 -9.22 9.38 9.15
C SER A 56 -9.36 7.97 8.59
N THR A 57 -9.95 7.82 7.39
CA THR A 57 -10.08 6.51 6.73
C THR A 57 -8.72 5.95 6.31
N TRP A 58 -7.79 6.80 5.86
CA TRP A 58 -6.42 6.40 5.52
C TRP A 58 -5.62 5.94 6.76
N LEU A 59 -5.80 6.63 7.89
CA LEU A 59 -5.20 6.23 9.16
C LEU A 59 -5.65 4.82 9.58
N MET A 60 -6.96 4.53 9.48
CA MET A 60 -7.51 3.20 9.75
C MET A 60 -6.93 2.15 8.77
N GLY A 61 -6.76 2.51 7.51
CA GLY A 61 -6.09 1.68 6.50
C GLY A 61 -4.63 1.35 6.84
N GLY A 62 -3.89 2.31 7.39
CA GLY A 62 -2.50 2.15 7.84
C GLY A 62 -2.36 1.12 8.97
N ILE A 63 -3.29 1.12 9.93
CA ILE A 63 -3.34 0.10 10.98
C ILE A 63 -3.56 -1.29 10.37
N GLY A 64 -4.43 -1.40 9.36
CA GLY A 64 -4.65 -2.64 8.63
C GLY A 64 -3.40 -3.16 7.92
N MET A 65 -2.60 -2.25 7.36
CA MET A 65 -1.33 -2.61 6.73
C MET A 65 -0.33 -3.15 7.76
N ALA A 66 -0.26 -2.55 8.95
CA ALA A 66 0.58 -3.01 10.05
C ALA A 66 0.19 -4.42 10.52
N VAL A 67 -1.10 -4.66 10.76
CA VAL A 67 -1.61 -5.98 11.17
C VAL A 67 -1.33 -7.01 10.09
N SER A 68 -1.61 -6.69 8.82
CA SER A 68 -1.36 -7.60 7.70
C SER A 68 0.12 -7.95 7.57
N ALA A 69 1.03 -6.98 7.67
CA ALA A 69 2.48 -7.21 7.60
C ALA A 69 2.96 -8.11 8.75
N GLY A 70 2.47 -7.85 9.98
CA GLY A 70 2.87 -8.61 11.17
C GLY A 70 2.60 -10.10 11.08
N PHE A 71 1.49 -10.51 10.48
CA PHE A 71 1.13 -11.91 10.36
C PHE A 71 1.57 -12.53 9.04
N SER A 72 1.49 -11.80 7.91
CA SER A 72 1.77 -12.35 6.59
C SER A 72 3.24 -12.77 6.41
N VAL A 73 4.18 -12.03 6.99
CA VAL A 73 5.60 -12.39 6.96
C VAL A 73 5.86 -13.73 7.67
N GLN A 74 5.21 -13.95 8.81
CA GLN A 74 5.32 -15.24 9.53
C GLN A 74 4.76 -16.39 8.70
N VAL A 75 3.62 -16.18 8.00
CA VAL A 75 3.05 -17.19 7.10
C VAL A 75 4.02 -17.50 5.96
N ALA A 76 4.63 -16.49 5.33
CA ALA A 76 5.62 -16.70 4.27
C ALA A 76 6.77 -17.59 4.72
N GLN A 77 7.31 -17.32 5.90
CA GLN A 77 8.43 -18.10 6.45
C GLN A 77 8.03 -19.54 6.81
N TYR A 78 6.88 -19.76 7.47
CA TYR A 78 6.42 -21.12 7.77
C TYR A 78 6.09 -21.93 6.52
N ILE A 79 5.53 -21.31 5.48
CA ILE A 79 5.32 -21.97 4.18
C ILE A 79 6.66 -22.32 3.53
N GLY A 80 7.64 -21.42 3.60
CA GLY A 80 8.99 -21.68 3.10
C GLY A 80 9.70 -22.81 3.85
N ALA A 81 9.48 -22.93 5.16
CA ALA A 81 10.00 -24.03 5.99
C ALA A 81 9.28 -25.38 5.76
N GLY A 82 8.21 -25.41 4.97
CA GLY A 82 7.37 -26.61 4.83
C GLY A 82 6.45 -26.88 6.02
N GLU A 83 6.35 -25.94 6.97
CA GLU A 83 5.59 -26.06 8.22
C GLU A 83 4.16 -25.51 8.07
N ALA A 84 3.37 -26.10 7.18
CA ALA A 84 2.00 -25.66 6.91
C ALA A 84 1.10 -25.62 8.16
N HIS A 85 1.35 -26.50 9.15
CA HIS A 85 0.63 -26.50 10.42
C HIS A 85 0.84 -25.18 11.18
N ASN A 86 2.09 -24.70 11.30
CA ASN A 86 2.41 -23.44 11.97
C ASN A 86 1.89 -22.24 11.18
N ALA A 87 1.92 -22.28 9.84
CA ALA A 87 1.30 -21.26 9.00
C ALA A 87 -0.21 -21.15 9.27
N ARG A 88 -0.94 -22.28 9.43
CA ARG A 88 -2.36 -22.29 9.79
C ARG A 88 -2.62 -21.75 11.20
N ARG A 89 -1.71 -21.99 12.16
CA ARG A 89 -1.80 -21.38 13.50
C ARG A 89 -1.70 -19.85 13.42
N VAL A 90 -0.71 -19.33 12.68
CA VAL A 90 -0.56 -17.89 12.46
C VAL A 90 -1.81 -17.30 11.79
N LEU A 91 -2.36 -17.98 10.79
CA LEU A 91 -3.58 -17.55 10.10
C LEU A 91 -4.78 -17.41 11.07
N LYS A 92 -5.02 -18.41 11.94
CA LYS A 92 -6.10 -18.34 12.95
C LYS A 92 -5.91 -17.16 13.91
N HIS A 93 -4.69 -16.99 14.44
CA HIS A 93 -4.36 -15.86 15.33
C HIS A 93 -4.51 -14.53 14.61
N GLY A 94 -4.07 -14.45 13.35
CA GLY A 94 -4.17 -13.25 12.54
C GLY A 94 -5.61 -12.83 12.31
N PHE A 95 -6.50 -13.75 11.90
CA PHE A 95 -7.91 -13.43 11.71
C PHE A 95 -8.61 -13.04 13.00
N LEU A 96 -8.35 -13.76 14.11
CA LEU A 96 -8.96 -13.44 15.40
C LEU A 96 -8.49 -12.06 15.89
N THR A 97 -7.19 -11.80 15.85
CA THR A 97 -6.62 -10.51 16.27
C THR A 97 -7.11 -9.37 15.41
N ALA A 98 -7.14 -9.54 14.08
CA ALA A 98 -7.65 -8.55 13.15
C ALA A 98 -9.14 -8.28 13.39
N LEU A 99 -9.95 -9.32 13.58
CA LEU A 99 -11.38 -9.16 13.88
C LEU A 99 -11.58 -8.34 15.15
N ILE A 100 -10.90 -8.68 16.24
CA ILE A 100 -11.02 -7.94 17.51
C ILE A 100 -10.58 -6.48 17.32
N ILE A 101 -9.41 -6.23 16.76
CA ILE A 101 -8.88 -4.87 16.57
C ILE A 101 -9.82 -4.05 15.69
N PHE A 102 -10.27 -4.58 14.55
CA PHE A 102 -11.06 -3.80 13.60
C PHE A 102 -12.51 -3.66 14.02
N VAL A 103 -13.08 -4.59 14.81
CA VAL A 103 -14.38 -4.38 15.45
C VAL A 103 -14.29 -3.28 16.51
N LEU A 104 -13.24 -3.25 17.33
CA LEU A 104 -13.03 -2.18 18.30
C LEU A 104 -12.85 -0.81 17.63
N ILE A 105 -12.06 -0.75 16.55
CA ILE A 105 -11.87 0.49 15.77
C ILE A 105 -13.18 0.90 15.09
N ALA A 106 -13.95 -0.05 14.57
CA ALA A 106 -15.26 0.21 13.97
C ALA A 106 -16.25 0.78 14.99
N LEU A 107 -16.33 0.20 16.18
CA LEU A 107 -17.17 0.72 17.27
C LEU A 107 -16.76 2.14 17.67
N LEU A 108 -15.45 2.38 17.82
CA LEU A 108 -14.92 3.71 18.08
C LEU A 108 -15.30 4.69 16.95
N GLY A 109 -15.11 4.28 15.69
CA GLY A 109 -15.48 5.06 14.52
C GLY A 109 -16.96 5.42 14.48
N VAL A 110 -17.84 4.47 14.80
CA VAL A 110 -19.29 4.69 14.91
C VAL A 110 -19.61 5.70 16.01
N CYS A 111 -19.00 5.56 17.20
CA CYS A 111 -19.21 6.49 18.31
C CYS A 111 -18.77 7.92 17.99
N VAL A 112 -17.69 8.08 17.21
CA VAL A 112 -17.09 9.38 16.90
C VAL A 112 -17.67 9.99 15.63
N SER A 113 -18.38 9.21 14.79
CA SER A 113 -18.84 9.62 13.44
C SER A 113 -19.56 10.96 13.41
N GLY A 114 -20.46 11.22 14.37
CA GLY A 114 -21.22 12.47 14.44
C GLY A 114 -20.41 13.69 14.87
N ALA A 115 -19.32 13.52 15.61
CA ALA A 115 -18.46 14.60 16.08
C ALA A 115 -17.28 14.88 15.15
N LEU A 116 -16.85 13.88 14.39
CA LEU A 116 -15.63 13.90 13.57
C LEU A 116 -15.62 15.06 12.54
N PRO A 117 -16.67 15.31 11.74
CA PRO A 117 -16.67 16.41 10.78
C PRO A 117 -16.49 17.78 11.42
N ARG A 118 -17.03 17.97 12.63
CA ARG A 118 -16.87 19.19 13.42
C ARG A 118 -15.43 19.37 13.93
N TRP A 119 -14.84 18.30 14.45
CA TRP A 119 -13.46 18.32 14.93
C TRP A 119 -12.45 18.58 13.81
N LEU A 120 -12.77 18.13 12.60
CA LEU A 120 -11.93 18.38 11.41
C LEU A 120 -12.13 19.78 10.81
N GLY A 121 -13.01 20.62 11.38
CA GLY A 121 -13.26 21.98 10.92
C GLY A 121 -14.07 22.07 9.62
N GLY A 122 -14.88 21.04 9.33
CA GLY A 122 -15.76 21.04 8.16
C GLY A 122 -16.89 22.05 8.29
N GLU A 123 -17.32 22.63 7.16
CA GLU A 123 -18.51 23.49 7.08
C GLU A 123 -19.77 22.68 7.45
N GLU A 124 -20.76 23.34 8.03
CA GLU A 124 -22.02 22.73 8.48
C GLU A 124 -22.76 21.99 7.36
N ALA A 125 -22.69 22.51 6.15
CA ALA A 125 -23.28 21.90 4.95
C ALA A 125 -22.70 20.53 4.58
N LEU A 126 -21.50 20.18 5.09
CA LEU A 126 -20.81 18.90 4.80
C LEU A 126 -21.02 17.86 5.92
N TRP A 127 -21.55 18.25 7.09
CA TRP A 127 -21.55 17.36 8.27
C TRP A 127 -22.42 16.13 8.07
N GLU A 128 -23.59 16.26 7.46
CA GLU A 128 -24.51 15.16 7.25
C GLU A 128 -23.90 14.09 6.36
N ASP A 129 -23.44 14.48 5.17
CA ASP A 129 -22.81 13.56 4.20
C ASP A 129 -21.52 12.94 4.74
N ALA A 130 -20.65 13.74 5.37
CA ALA A 130 -19.39 13.25 5.95
C ALA A 130 -19.65 12.27 7.11
N THR A 131 -20.63 12.55 7.97
CA THR A 131 -21.03 11.65 9.06
C THR A 131 -21.58 10.35 8.52
N ALA A 132 -22.51 10.41 7.55
CA ALA A 132 -23.12 9.24 6.95
C ALA A 132 -22.09 8.35 6.25
N TYR A 133 -21.20 8.95 5.47
CA TYR A 133 -20.11 8.24 4.80
C TYR A 133 -19.18 7.55 5.80
N PHE A 134 -18.68 8.29 6.80
CA PHE A 134 -17.74 7.78 7.78
C PHE A 134 -18.36 6.69 8.68
N LEU A 135 -19.65 6.82 9.02
CA LEU A 135 -20.40 5.81 9.77
C LEU A 135 -20.42 4.47 9.03
N VAL A 136 -20.86 4.48 7.76
CA VAL A 136 -20.92 3.26 6.95
C VAL A 136 -19.53 2.69 6.68
N PHE A 137 -18.55 3.54 6.38
CA PHE A 137 -17.16 3.12 6.24
C PHE A 137 -16.66 2.40 7.50
N SER A 138 -16.96 2.97 8.70
CA SER A 138 -16.56 2.38 9.98
C SER A 138 -17.20 1.01 10.20
N ILE A 139 -18.48 0.84 9.87
CA ILE A 139 -19.18 -0.46 9.97
C ILE A 139 -18.57 -1.49 9.02
N CYS A 140 -18.19 -1.08 7.82
CA CYS A 140 -17.61 -1.95 6.79
C CYS A 140 -16.10 -2.22 7.00
N LEU A 141 -15.42 -1.45 7.86
CA LEU A 141 -13.99 -1.55 8.10
C LEU A 141 -13.49 -2.97 8.42
N PRO A 142 -14.13 -3.75 9.31
CA PRO A 142 -13.71 -5.12 9.59
C PRO A 142 -13.65 -5.99 8.33
N PHE A 143 -14.63 -5.90 7.44
CA PHE A 143 -14.67 -6.66 6.19
C PHE A 143 -13.53 -6.24 5.24
N MET A 144 -13.31 -4.95 5.10
CA MET A 144 -12.23 -4.41 4.26
C MET A 144 -10.85 -4.90 4.74
N GLN A 145 -10.61 -4.86 6.04
CA GLN A 145 -9.31 -5.23 6.61
C GLN A 145 -9.10 -6.75 6.68
N LEU A 146 -10.16 -7.53 6.96
CA LEU A 146 -10.11 -8.98 6.88
C LEU A 146 -9.86 -9.46 5.44
N ASN A 147 -10.46 -8.82 4.44
CA ASN A 147 -10.18 -9.10 3.03
C ASN A 147 -8.71 -8.82 2.69
N ARG A 148 -8.17 -7.67 3.14
CA ARG A 148 -6.75 -7.34 2.98
C ARG A 148 -5.85 -8.40 3.61
N LEU A 149 -6.15 -8.84 4.84
CA LEU A 149 -5.39 -9.84 5.55
C LEU A 149 -5.45 -11.20 4.85
N ALA A 150 -6.64 -11.64 4.40
CA ALA A 150 -6.81 -12.88 3.64
C ALA A 150 -6.00 -12.86 2.34
N SER A 151 -6.04 -11.74 1.61
CA SER A 151 -5.21 -11.52 0.41
C SER A 151 -3.72 -11.62 0.74
N SER A 152 -3.27 -10.97 1.83
CA SER A 152 -1.86 -11.03 2.26
C SER A 152 -1.42 -12.45 2.63
N PHE A 153 -2.28 -13.25 3.25
CA PHE A 153 -2.00 -14.66 3.56
C PHE A 153 -1.85 -15.51 2.31
N LEU A 154 -2.76 -15.38 1.34
CA LEU A 154 -2.66 -16.09 0.05
C LEU A 154 -1.41 -15.68 -0.71
N GLN A 155 -1.09 -14.39 -0.74
CA GLN A 155 0.12 -13.87 -1.36
C GLN A 155 1.37 -14.46 -0.70
N SER A 156 1.44 -14.44 0.62
CA SER A 156 2.56 -14.98 1.41
C SER A 156 2.74 -16.49 1.23
N ALA A 157 1.66 -17.21 0.97
CA ALA A 157 1.70 -18.62 0.64
C ALA A 157 2.01 -18.90 -0.86
N GLY A 158 2.25 -17.86 -1.66
CA GLY A 158 2.67 -17.96 -3.05
C GLY A 158 1.52 -17.93 -4.06
N ASN A 159 0.28 -17.68 -3.62
CA ASN A 159 -0.86 -17.53 -4.51
C ASN A 159 -1.20 -16.05 -4.70
N MET A 160 -0.67 -15.44 -5.75
CA MET A 160 -0.97 -14.05 -6.13
C MET A 160 -2.20 -13.94 -7.04
N VAL A 161 -2.58 -15.03 -7.71
CA VAL A 161 -3.63 -15.02 -8.74
C VAL A 161 -5.01 -14.82 -8.11
N VAL A 162 -5.33 -15.59 -7.08
CA VAL A 162 -6.66 -15.52 -6.44
C VAL A 162 -6.95 -14.14 -5.86
N PRO A 163 -6.06 -13.52 -5.05
CA PRO A 163 -6.25 -12.14 -4.59
C PRO A 163 -6.40 -11.14 -5.74
N SER A 164 -5.67 -11.33 -6.84
CA SER A 164 -5.76 -10.45 -8.02
C SER A 164 -7.12 -10.54 -8.70
N VAL A 165 -7.61 -11.74 -8.93
CA VAL A 165 -8.94 -11.97 -9.54
C VAL A 165 -10.06 -11.45 -8.64
N LEU A 166 -9.96 -11.72 -7.33
CA LEU A 166 -10.96 -11.25 -6.37
C LEU A 166 -10.95 -9.73 -6.21
N ASN A 167 -9.79 -9.09 -6.30
CA ASN A 167 -9.72 -7.62 -6.27
C ASN A 167 -10.31 -7.00 -7.55
N ALA A 168 -10.09 -7.60 -8.71
CA ALA A 168 -10.74 -7.19 -9.96
C ALA A 168 -12.27 -7.39 -9.90
N ALA A 169 -12.72 -8.51 -9.31
CA ALA A 169 -14.14 -8.74 -9.05
C ALA A 169 -14.73 -7.73 -8.06
N MET A 170 -13.97 -7.34 -7.03
CA MET A 170 -14.37 -6.29 -6.09
C MET A 170 -14.60 -4.96 -6.80
N CYS A 171 -13.69 -4.58 -7.70
CA CYS A 171 -13.84 -3.38 -8.53
C CYS A 171 -15.11 -3.43 -9.38
N ALA A 172 -15.39 -4.55 -10.04
CA ALA A 172 -16.59 -4.71 -10.84
C ALA A 172 -17.88 -4.65 -10.00
N LEU A 173 -17.90 -5.32 -8.85
CA LEU A 173 -19.05 -5.31 -7.92
C LEU A 173 -19.27 -3.91 -7.35
N ASP A 174 -18.20 -3.20 -7.00
CA ASP A 174 -18.26 -1.85 -6.48
C ASP A 174 -18.91 -0.89 -7.49
N VAL A 175 -18.48 -0.94 -8.76
CA VAL A 175 -19.10 -0.15 -9.83
C VAL A 175 -20.59 -0.48 -9.97
N VAL A 176 -20.97 -1.76 -9.97
CA VAL A 176 -22.36 -2.19 -10.10
C VAL A 176 -23.20 -1.67 -8.91
N PHE A 177 -22.70 -1.82 -7.69
CA PHE A 177 -23.39 -1.34 -6.50
C PHE A 177 -23.46 0.19 -6.46
N ASN A 178 -22.41 0.88 -6.83
CA ASN A 178 -22.38 2.34 -6.90
C ASN A 178 -23.36 2.89 -7.94
N LEU A 179 -23.48 2.26 -9.12
CA LEU A 179 -24.51 2.61 -10.12
C LEU A 179 -25.95 2.46 -9.58
N PHE A 180 -26.16 1.52 -8.65
CA PHE A 180 -27.49 1.28 -8.05
C PHE A 180 -27.77 2.19 -6.84
N PHE A 181 -26.77 2.36 -5.94
CA PHE A 181 -26.98 3.05 -4.68
C PHE A 181 -26.72 4.56 -4.73
N ILE A 182 -25.74 5.04 -5.52
CA ILE A 182 -25.43 6.47 -5.61
C ILE A 182 -26.63 7.31 -6.08
N PRO A 183 -27.38 6.93 -7.15
CA PRO A 183 -28.54 7.71 -7.58
C PRO A 183 -29.66 7.81 -6.56
N ARG A 184 -29.73 6.85 -5.58
CA ARG A 184 -30.78 6.80 -4.57
C ARG A 184 -30.39 7.45 -3.24
N TYR A 185 -29.13 7.32 -2.85
CA TYR A 185 -28.64 7.68 -1.51
C TYR A 185 -27.45 8.64 -1.54
N GLY A 186 -27.05 9.14 -2.70
CA GLY A 186 -25.94 10.09 -2.82
C GLY A 186 -24.63 9.55 -2.24
N VAL A 187 -23.99 10.35 -1.39
CA VAL A 187 -22.70 10.03 -0.73
C VAL A 187 -22.81 8.76 0.14
N LEU A 188 -23.91 8.60 0.85
CA LEU A 188 -24.19 7.37 1.63
C LEU A 188 -24.21 6.13 0.73
N GLY A 189 -24.77 6.26 -0.49
CA GLY A 189 -24.83 5.19 -1.47
C GLY A 189 -23.44 4.72 -1.92
N ALA A 190 -22.49 5.63 -2.08
CA ALA A 190 -21.10 5.28 -2.40
C ALA A 190 -20.45 4.45 -1.28
N ALA A 191 -20.64 4.86 -0.01
CA ALA A 191 -20.12 4.10 1.13
C ALA A 191 -20.74 2.70 1.24
N ILE A 192 -22.06 2.57 1.01
CA ILE A 192 -22.76 1.28 1.02
C ILE A 192 -22.27 0.40 -0.12
N GLY A 193 -22.14 0.93 -1.34
CA GLY A 193 -21.68 0.18 -2.50
C GLY A 193 -20.30 -0.44 -2.29
N THR A 194 -19.34 0.38 -1.91
CA THR A 194 -17.96 -0.06 -1.63
C THR A 194 -17.91 -1.03 -0.44
N GLY A 195 -18.69 -0.75 0.61
CA GLY A 195 -18.77 -1.62 1.79
C GLY A 195 -19.33 -3.00 1.48
N LEU A 196 -20.40 -3.10 0.69
CA LEU A 196 -21.02 -4.37 0.27
C LEU A 196 -20.08 -5.15 -0.66
N ALA A 197 -19.44 -4.49 -1.64
CA ALA A 197 -18.45 -5.12 -2.51
C ALA A 197 -17.31 -5.74 -1.69
N ALA A 198 -16.78 -4.97 -0.72
CA ALA A 198 -15.76 -5.45 0.18
C ALA A 198 -16.22 -6.62 1.05
N ALA A 199 -17.46 -6.59 1.58
CA ALA A 199 -18.01 -7.66 2.40
C ALA A 199 -18.18 -8.97 1.61
N VAL A 200 -18.75 -8.90 0.41
CA VAL A 200 -18.93 -10.07 -0.47
C VAL A 200 -17.58 -10.69 -0.80
N VAL A 201 -16.61 -9.87 -1.25
CA VAL A 201 -15.28 -10.38 -1.63
C VAL A 201 -14.51 -10.87 -0.41
N CYS A 202 -14.67 -10.25 0.76
CA CYS A 202 -14.08 -10.73 2.02
C CYS A 202 -14.54 -12.15 2.33
N LEU A 203 -15.84 -12.43 2.26
CA LEU A 203 -16.37 -13.77 2.55
C LEU A 203 -15.83 -14.81 1.57
N VAL A 204 -15.78 -14.49 0.28
CA VAL A 204 -15.24 -15.38 -0.76
C VAL A 204 -13.75 -15.62 -0.54
N ASN A 205 -12.98 -14.56 -0.28
CA ASN A 205 -11.53 -14.61 -0.09
C ASN A 205 -11.16 -15.40 1.17
N MET A 206 -11.85 -15.14 2.29
CA MET A 206 -11.67 -15.90 3.54
C MET A 206 -12.10 -17.38 3.34
N GLY A 207 -13.23 -17.61 2.67
CA GLY A 207 -13.69 -18.96 2.35
C GLY A 207 -12.67 -19.72 1.51
N PHE A 208 -12.12 -19.09 0.47
CA PHE A 208 -11.08 -19.71 -0.35
C PHE A 208 -9.80 -19.99 0.47
N CYS A 209 -9.33 -19.00 1.22
CA CYS A 209 -8.13 -19.10 2.06
C CYS A 209 -8.25 -20.20 3.11
N CYS A 210 -9.39 -20.26 3.81
CA CYS A 210 -9.57 -21.15 4.97
C CYS A 210 -10.05 -22.56 4.61
N LEU A 211 -10.75 -22.74 3.47
CA LEU A 211 -11.41 -24.01 3.15
C LEU A 211 -10.83 -24.70 1.91
N ARG A 212 -10.31 -23.95 0.94
CA ARG A 212 -9.97 -24.51 -0.37
C ARG A 212 -8.48 -24.52 -0.67
N TYR A 213 -7.72 -23.54 -0.18
CA TYR A 213 -6.29 -23.45 -0.44
C TYR A 213 -5.51 -24.37 0.51
N GLU A 214 -5.01 -25.49 -0.04
CA GLU A 214 -4.43 -26.61 0.73
C GLU A 214 -3.38 -26.21 1.78
N PRO A 215 -2.37 -25.34 1.52
CA PRO A 215 -1.37 -24.96 2.51
C PRO A 215 -1.95 -24.24 3.74
N LEU A 216 -3.05 -23.48 3.55
CA LEU A 216 -3.69 -22.66 4.58
C LEU A 216 -5.03 -23.23 5.06
N ARG A 217 -5.49 -24.33 4.47
CA ARG A 217 -6.79 -24.96 4.77
C ARG A 217 -6.90 -25.31 6.24
N LEU A 218 -7.90 -24.73 6.90
CA LEU A 218 -8.15 -24.98 8.32
C LEU A 218 -8.77 -26.37 8.54
N ASN A 219 -8.16 -27.14 9.43
CA ASN A 219 -8.71 -28.41 9.86
C ASN A 219 -9.39 -28.24 11.24
N ARG A 220 -10.66 -28.64 11.35
CA ARG A 220 -11.43 -28.56 12.63
C ARG A 220 -10.79 -29.37 13.74
N LYS A 221 -10.04 -30.43 13.42
CA LYS A 221 -9.38 -31.29 14.41
C LYS A 221 -8.09 -30.68 14.99
N GLU A 222 -7.52 -29.65 14.36
CA GLU A 222 -6.32 -28.99 14.85
C GLU A 222 -6.67 -28.04 15.99
N LYS A 223 -6.36 -28.47 17.22
CA LYS A 223 -6.40 -27.58 18.40
C LYS A 223 -5.38 -26.48 18.21
N CYS A 224 -5.81 -25.24 18.34
CA CYS A 224 -4.94 -24.08 18.21
C CYS A 224 -5.01 -23.27 19.51
N PRO A 225 -4.19 -23.63 20.52
CA PRO A 225 -4.10 -22.84 21.74
C PRO A 225 -3.59 -21.44 21.40
N LEU A 226 -4.01 -20.45 22.19
CA LEU A 226 -3.51 -19.07 22.06
C LEU A 226 -2.00 -19.07 22.32
N ASP A 227 -1.24 -18.62 21.32
CA ASP A 227 0.20 -18.55 21.37
C ASP A 227 0.66 -17.07 21.36
N THR A 228 1.07 -16.61 22.52
CA THR A 228 1.54 -15.24 22.70
C THR A 228 2.83 -14.95 21.92
N SER A 229 3.59 -15.97 21.53
CA SER A 229 4.81 -15.78 20.74
C SER A 229 4.48 -15.28 19.33
N ILE A 230 3.43 -15.80 18.70
CA ILE A 230 2.92 -15.36 17.40
C ILE A 230 2.50 -13.90 17.46
N LEU A 231 1.78 -13.51 18.53
CA LEU A 231 1.33 -12.12 18.72
C LEU A 231 2.49 -11.17 18.97
N LYS A 232 3.44 -11.54 19.82
CA LYS A 232 4.65 -10.74 20.08
C LYS A 232 5.47 -10.51 18.80
N ARG A 233 5.63 -11.57 17.99
CA ARG A 233 6.33 -11.48 16.71
C ARG A 233 5.56 -10.61 15.72
N ALA A 234 4.22 -10.73 15.65
CA ALA A 234 3.38 -9.88 14.82
C ALA A 234 3.46 -8.41 15.23
N LEU A 235 3.46 -8.10 16.52
CA LEU A 235 3.66 -6.74 17.03
C LEU A 235 5.05 -6.20 16.69
N LYS A 236 6.11 -7.00 16.85
CA LYS A 236 7.47 -6.58 16.52
C LYS A 236 7.63 -6.20 15.05
N ILE A 237 6.97 -6.94 14.15
CA ILE A 237 7.01 -6.68 12.71
C ILE A 237 6.04 -5.55 12.33
N GLY A 238 4.82 -5.55 12.87
CA GLY A 238 3.75 -4.64 12.48
C GLY A 238 3.88 -3.24 13.06
N THR A 239 4.34 -3.10 14.31
CA THR A 239 4.43 -1.77 14.97
C THR A 239 5.29 -0.76 14.20
N PRO A 240 6.51 -1.10 13.72
CA PRO A 240 7.29 -0.17 12.90
C PRO A 240 6.56 0.24 11.62
N VAL A 241 5.88 -0.70 10.96
CA VAL A 241 5.10 -0.44 9.73
C VAL A 241 3.91 0.47 10.00
N GLY A 242 3.22 0.28 11.13
CA GLY A 242 2.11 1.14 11.55
C GLY A 242 2.56 2.54 11.90
N ALA A 243 3.62 2.67 12.69
CA ALA A 243 4.21 3.97 13.04
C ALA A 243 4.70 4.72 11.78
N GLU A 244 5.33 4.02 10.84
CA GLU A 244 5.71 4.56 9.53
C GLU A 244 4.49 5.11 8.79
N SER A 245 3.40 4.36 8.69
CA SER A 245 2.18 4.78 7.97
C SER A 245 1.57 6.05 8.57
N ILE A 246 1.52 6.16 9.91
CA ILE A 246 1.01 7.34 10.61
C ILE A 246 1.91 8.56 10.33
N ALA A 247 3.21 8.38 10.49
CA ALA A 247 4.17 9.48 10.33
C ALA A 247 4.31 9.92 8.87
N MET A 248 4.15 9.01 7.89
CA MET A 248 4.09 9.34 6.47
C MET A 248 2.86 10.17 6.13
N SER A 249 1.70 9.83 6.71
CA SER A 249 0.49 10.65 6.57
C SER A 249 0.67 12.06 7.14
N GLY A 250 1.30 12.18 8.30
CA GLY A 250 1.66 13.47 8.90
C GLY A 250 2.59 14.31 8.01
N ALA A 251 3.60 13.69 7.42
CA ALA A 251 4.52 14.36 6.50
C ALA A 251 3.82 14.83 5.21
N GLN A 252 2.81 14.08 4.74
CA GLN A 252 2.00 14.49 3.59
C GLN A 252 1.18 15.75 3.91
N VAL A 253 0.58 15.80 5.11
CA VAL A 253 -0.12 17.00 5.59
C VAL A 253 0.85 18.19 5.70
N ALA A 254 2.05 17.99 6.28
CA ALA A 254 3.07 19.02 6.35
C ALA A 254 3.50 19.54 4.97
N SER A 255 3.64 18.64 3.98
CA SER A 255 3.92 19.02 2.59
C SER A 255 2.81 19.91 2.01
N THR A 256 1.56 19.58 2.29
CA THR A 256 0.40 20.38 1.85
C THR A 256 0.41 21.78 2.49
N ILE A 257 0.74 21.88 3.78
CA ILE A 257 0.87 23.17 4.50
C ILE A 257 1.96 24.04 3.86
N ILE A 258 3.10 23.46 3.47
CA ILE A 258 4.20 24.19 2.80
C ILE A 258 3.76 24.70 1.42
N ILE A 259 2.91 23.96 0.70
CA ILE A 259 2.44 24.33 -0.64
C ILE A 259 1.29 25.33 -0.58
N ALA A 260 0.48 25.33 0.47
CA ALA A 260 -0.74 26.14 0.59
C ALA A 260 -0.54 27.64 0.29
N PRO A 261 0.54 28.32 0.74
CA PRO A 261 0.78 29.74 0.44
C PRO A 261 1.06 30.04 -1.03
N LEU A 262 1.36 29.04 -1.87
CA LEU A 262 1.66 29.21 -3.29
C LEU A 262 0.42 29.48 -4.17
N GLY A 263 -0.78 29.40 -3.58
CA GLY A 263 -2.03 29.69 -4.25
C GLY A 263 -2.72 28.49 -4.90
N ALA A 264 -3.95 28.71 -5.37
CA ALA A 264 -4.85 27.66 -5.83
C ALA A 264 -4.32 26.87 -7.04
N VAL A 265 -3.65 27.55 -7.99
CA VAL A 265 -3.07 26.88 -9.18
C VAL A 265 -1.99 25.88 -8.79
N ALA A 266 -1.12 26.23 -7.83
CA ALA A 266 -0.05 25.35 -7.35
C ALA A 266 -0.63 24.13 -6.61
N ILE A 267 -1.64 24.33 -5.74
CA ILE A 267 -2.32 23.25 -5.02
C ILE A 267 -3.01 22.29 -6.00
N ALA A 268 -3.76 22.82 -6.97
CA ALA A 268 -4.43 22.02 -7.98
C ALA A 268 -3.43 21.23 -8.84
N ALA A 269 -2.36 21.89 -9.32
CA ALA A 269 -1.30 21.25 -10.09
C ALA A 269 -0.62 20.14 -9.30
N HIS A 270 -0.32 20.36 -8.01
CA HIS A 270 0.24 19.34 -7.11
C HIS A 270 -0.69 18.12 -6.98
N SER A 271 -1.97 18.36 -6.71
CA SER A 271 -2.96 17.30 -6.56
C SER A 271 -3.08 16.42 -7.81
N PHE A 272 -3.19 17.04 -8.99
CA PHE A 272 -3.23 16.30 -10.26
C PHE A 272 -1.93 15.57 -10.57
N ALA A 273 -0.79 16.17 -10.23
CA ALA A 273 0.51 15.56 -10.46
C ALA A 273 0.72 14.32 -9.55
N VAL A 274 0.37 14.39 -8.25
CA VAL A 274 0.39 13.24 -7.33
C VAL A 274 -0.55 12.14 -7.81
N THR A 275 -1.71 12.49 -8.31
CA THR A 275 -2.67 11.56 -8.87
C THR A 275 -2.08 10.82 -10.08
N ALA A 276 -1.47 11.56 -11.03
CA ALA A 276 -0.83 10.96 -12.19
C ALA A 276 0.40 10.10 -11.82
N GLU A 277 1.22 10.55 -10.86
CA GLU A 277 2.37 9.81 -10.34
C GLU A 277 1.94 8.46 -9.72
N SER A 278 0.77 8.39 -9.09
CA SER A 278 0.28 7.15 -8.49
C SER A 278 0.18 5.98 -9.48
N LEU A 279 -0.11 6.26 -10.74
CA LEU A 279 -0.11 5.26 -11.82
C LEU A 279 1.29 4.68 -12.08
N CYS A 280 2.34 5.45 -11.80
CA CYS A 280 3.73 5.01 -12.00
C CYS A 280 4.22 4.14 -10.85
N TYR A 281 3.94 4.51 -9.59
CA TYR A 281 4.51 3.80 -8.44
C TYR A 281 3.67 2.62 -7.93
N MET A 282 2.37 2.57 -8.20
CA MET A 282 1.53 1.45 -7.73
C MET A 282 1.99 0.07 -8.24
N PRO A 283 2.46 -0.09 -9.49
CA PRO A 283 3.08 -1.35 -9.90
C PRO A 283 4.23 -1.79 -9.01
N GLY A 284 5.02 -0.84 -8.48
CA GLY A 284 6.11 -1.09 -7.53
C GLY A 284 5.64 -1.76 -6.24
N HIS A 285 4.44 -1.40 -5.71
CA HIS A 285 3.85 -2.09 -4.55
C HIS A 285 3.54 -3.56 -4.84
N GLY A 286 3.10 -3.90 -6.06
CA GLY A 286 2.87 -5.27 -6.47
C GLY A 286 4.17 -6.10 -6.45
N VAL A 287 5.25 -5.55 -7.02
CA VAL A 287 6.57 -6.20 -6.99
C VAL A 287 7.12 -6.30 -5.57
N SER A 288 6.90 -5.27 -4.73
CA SER A 288 7.28 -5.27 -3.31
C SER A 288 6.63 -6.42 -2.52
N SER A 289 5.34 -6.69 -2.78
CA SER A 289 4.62 -7.83 -2.17
C SER A 289 5.20 -9.17 -2.62
N ALA A 290 5.55 -9.30 -3.89
CA ALA A 290 6.22 -10.50 -4.41
C ALA A 290 7.62 -10.69 -3.82
N ALA A 291 8.38 -9.61 -3.65
CA ALA A 291 9.69 -9.62 -3.01
C ALA A 291 9.60 -10.10 -1.55
N ALA A 292 8.65 -9.54 -0.78
CA ALA A 292 8.42 -9.94 0.61
C ALA A 292 8.09 -11.44 0.72
N THR A 293 7.25 -11.96 -0.17
CA THR A 293 6.89 -13.37 -0.22
C THR A 293 8.08 -14.27 -0.55
N LEU A 294 8.80 -13.96 -1.64
CA LEU A 294 9.91 -14.80 -2.11
C LEU A 294 11.08 -14.81 -1.14
N VAL A 295 11.44 -13.66 -0.59
CA VAL A 295 12.51 -13.55 0.42
C VAL A 295 12.06 -14.24 1.72
N GLY A 296 10.83 -13.99 2.20
CA GLY A 296 10.30 -14.62 3.40
C GLY A 296 10.27 -16.16 3.30
N GLN A 297 9.78 -16.70 2.19
CA GLN A 297 9.79 -18.15 1.94
C GLN A 297 11.21 -18.72 1.89
N SER A 298 12.15 -18.02 1.25
CA SER A 298 13.55 -18.49 1.15
C SER A 298 14.25 -18.50 2.52
N ILE A 299 13.97 -17.50 3.36
CA ILE A 299 14.49 -17.44 4.74
C ILE A 299 13.88 -18.58 5.58
N GLY A 300 12.56 -18.80 5.45
CA GLY A 300 11.90 -19.94 6.10
C GLY A 300 12.51 -21.28 5.72
N ALA A 301 12.86 -21.44 4.43
CA ALA A 301 13.57 -22.62 3.93
C ALA A 301 15.06 -22.68 4.35
N LYS A 302 15.56 -21.70 5.10
CA LYS A 302 16.99 -21.55 5.48
C LYS A 302 17.94 -21.45 4.28
N ASP A 303 17.42 -21.08 3.09
CA ASP A 303 18.24 -20.87 1.89
C ASP A 303 18.54 -19.36 1.70
N HIS A 304 19.56 -18.89 2.41
CA HIS A 304 20.01 -17.51 2.35
C HIS A 304 20.55 -17.10 0.97
N ARG A 305 21.10 -18.05 0.21
CA ARG A 305 21.58 -17.80 -1.15
C ARG A 305 20.41 -17.49 -2.08
N LEU A 306 19.33 -18.23 -1.96
CA LEU A 306 18.11 -18.04 -2.72
C LEU A 306 17.43 -16.71 -2.31
N ALA A 307 17.36 -16.41 -1.00
CA ALA A 307 16.84 -15.15 -0.49
C ALA A 307 17.59 -13.94 -1.09
N ARG A 308 18.93 -14.01 -1.12
CA ARG A 308 19.79 -12.99 -1.76
C ARG A 308 19.48 -12.83 -3.24
N ARG A 309 19.38 -13.93 -3.99
CA ARG A 309 19.07 -13.91 -5.42
C ARG A 309 17.71 -13.26 -5.68
N TYR A 310 16.68 -13.67 -4.95
CA TYR A 310 15.35 -13.04 -5.06
C TYR A 310 15.36 -11.56 -4.69
N GLY A 311 16.06 -11.17 -3.62
CA GLY A 311 16.20 -9.77 -3.24
C GLY A 311 16.78 -8.91 -4.36
N TYR A 312 17.86 -9.35 -5.03
CA TYR A 312 18.45 -8.60 -6.14
C TYR A 312 17.59 -8.61 -7.40
N ILE A 313 17.03 -9.76 -7.78
CA ILE A 313 16.19 -9.88 -8.99
C ILE A 313 14.94 -9.01 -8.85
N THR A 314 14.27 -9.05 -7.70
CA THR A 314 13.04 -8.27 -7.48
C THR A 314 13.31 -6.77 -7.45
N VAL A 315 14.39 -6.32 -6.79
CA VAL A 315 14.75 -4.90 -6.75
C VAL A 315 15.14 -4.37 -8.13
N THR A 316 15.91 -5.13 -8.89
CA THR A 316 16.26 -4.75 -10.26
C THR A 316 15.00 -4.71 -11.14
N PHE A 317 14.13 -5.70 -11.00
CA PHE A 317 12.87 -5.76 -11.75
C PHE A 317 11.95 -4.59 -11.40
N GLY A 318 11.79 -4.28 -10.11
CA GLY A 318 10.96 -3.17 -9.65
C GLY A 318 11.49 -1.81 -10.10
N GLY A 319 12.79 -1.58 -9.98
CA GLY A 319 13.44 -0.37 -10.48
C GLY A 319 13.29 -0.20 -12.00
N ALA A 320 13.48 -1.28 -12.77
CA ALA A 320 13.29 -1.27 -14.22
C ALA A 320 11.81 -1.04 -14.61
N LEU A 321 10.87 -1.66 -13.92
CA LEU A 321 9.44 -1.48 -14.15
C LEU A 321 9.03 -0.03 -13.91
N MET A 322 9.44 0.55 -12.78
CA MET A 322 9.12 1.95 -12.46
C MET A 322 9.87 2.94 -13.35
N ALA A 323 11.08 2.61 -13.81
CA ALA A 323 11.74 3.38 -14.86
C ALA A 323 10.91 3.40 -16.15
N LEU A 324 10.39 2.24 -16.56
CA LEU A 324 9.57 2.12 -17.76
C LEU A 324 8.25 2.92 -17.64
N THR A 325 7.52 2.74 -16.53
CA THR A 325 6.27 3.50 -16.27
C THR A 325 6.54 5.00 -16.17
N GLY A 326 7.64 5.39 -15.54
CA GLY A 326 8.08 6.79 -15.46
C GLY A 326 8.40 7.38 -16.84
N ILE A 327 9.09 6.67 -17.71
CA ILE A 327 9.37 7.11 -19.09
C ILE A 327 8.07 7.25 -19.90
N ILE A 328 7.18 6.26 -19.81
CA ILE A 328 5.88 6.32 -20.48
C ILE A 328 5.08 7.54 -20.00
N MET A 329 5.01 7.77 -18.69
CA MET A 329 4.31 8.91 -18.11
C MET A 329 4.99 10.24 -18.48
N PHE A 330 6.32 10.30 -18.53
CA PHE A 330 7.05 11.51 -18.91
C PHE A 330 6.66 12.01 -20.30
N VAL A 331 6.44 11.08 -21.23
CA VAL A 331 5.95 11.40 -22.59
C VAL A 331 4.46 11.67 -22.58
N ALA A 332 3.68 10.88 -21.84
CA ALA A 332 2.21 10.95 -21.83
C ALA A 332 1.64 12.07 -20.96
N CYS A 333 2.40 12.68 -20.05
CA CYS A 333 1.87 13.63 -19.06
C CYS A 333 1.10 14.82 -19.66
N PRO A 334 1.45 15.42 -20.82
CA PRO A 334 0.64 16.49 -21.41
C PRO A 334 -0.75 16.01 -21.82
N LEU A 335 -0.86 14.76 -22.32
CA LEU A 335 -2.12 14.16 -22.69
C LEU A 335 -2.96 13.82 -21.46
N VAL A 336 -2.34 13.24 -20.43
CA VAL A 336 -2.98 12.90 -19.16
C VAL A 336 -3.59 14.14 -18.50
N PHE A 337 -2.85 15.25 -18.45
CA PHE A 337 -3.39 16.48 -17.86
C PHE A 337 -4.46 17.18 -18.71
N ARG A 338 -4.46 16.98 -20.03
CA ARG A 338 -5.58 17.43 -20.88
C ARG A 338 -6.89 16.70 -20.53
N LEU A 339 -6.80 15.45 -20.11
CA LEU A 339 -7.97 14.67 -19.70
C LEU A 339 -8.43 15.00 -18.27
N LEU A 340 -7.49 15.38 -17.39
CA LEU A 340 -7.78 15.63 -15.97
C LEU A 340 -8.32 17.04 -15.69
N THR A 341 -7.90 18.06 -16.45
CA THR A 341 -8.33 19.44 -16.20
C THR A 341 -8.41 20.27 -17.47
N PRO A 342 -9.46 21.10 -17.63
CA PRO A 342 -9.56 22.04 -18.74
C PRO A 342 -8.65 23.28 -18.58
N VAL A 343 -8.15 23.57 -17.36
CA VAL A 343 -7.40 24.79 -17.05
C VAL A 343 -5.96 24.68 -17.56
N GLU A 344 -5.60 25.51 -18.55
CA GLU A 344 -4.29 25.44 -19.22
C GLU A 344 -3.11 25.76 -18.31
N GLU A 345 -3.25 26.73 -17.43
CA GLU A 345 -2.23 27.12 -16.46
C GLU A 345 -1.89 25.97 -15.51
N VAL A 346 -2.92 25.29 -14.99
CA VAL A 346 -2.74 24.11 -14.12
C VAL A 346 -2.06 22.97 -14.87
N ARG A 347 -2.43 22.72 -16.14
CA ARG A 347 -1.80 21.70 -17.00
C ARG A 347 -0.31 21.95 -17.21
N ALA A 348 0.05 23.21 -17.51
CA ALA A 348 1.43 23.59 -17.75
C ALA A 348 2.29 23.38 -16.50
N VAL A 349 1.83 23.84 -15.33
CA VAL A 349 2.52 23.68 -14.06
C VAL A 349 2.60 22.18 -13.67
N ALA A 350 1.49 21.44 -13.73
CA ALA A 350 1.44 20.02 -13.39
C ALA A 350 2.39 19.18 -14.26
N THR A 351 2.45 19.47 -15.58
CA THR A 351 3.39 18.79 -16.49
C THR A 351 4.85 19.01 -16.09
N GLN A 352 5.20 20.26 -15.72
CA GLN A 352 6.58 20.58 -15.32
C GLN A 352 6.98 19.88 -14.03
N ILE A 353 6.13 19.96 -13.00
CA ILE A 353 6.44 19.40 -11.70
C ILE A 353 6.44 17.87 -11.73
N LEU A 354 5.51 17.23 -12.44
CA LEU A 354 5.50 15.78 -12.58
C LEU A 354 6.77 15.27 -13.26
N ARG A 355 7.23 15.93 -14.33
CA ARG A 355 8.47 15.54 -15.01
C ARG A 355 9.69 15.60 -14.09
N ILE A 356 9.73 16.53 -13.12
CA ILE A 356 10.80 16.56 -12.10
C ILE A 356 10.73 15.30 -11.23
N GLY A 357 9.53 14.93 -10.74
CA GLY A 357 9.34 13.74 -9.89
C GLY A 357 9.70 12.44 -10.60
N LEU A 358 9.29 12.30 -11.87
CA LEU A 358 9.49 11.07 -12.66
C LEU A 358 10.95 10.68 -12.87
N ILE A 359 11.89 11.61 -12.73
CA ILE A 359 13.33 11.30 -12.77
C ILE A 359 13.75 10.38 -11.63
N ALA A 360 13.08 10.48 -10.48
CA ALA A 360 13.37 9.68 -9.29
C ALA A 360 12.69 8.29 -9.29
N GLU A 361 11.74 8.03 -10.20
CA GLU A 361 10.95 6.79 -10.23
C GLU A 361 11.78 5.50 -10.20
N PRO A 362 12.91 5.36 -10.91
CA PRO A 362 13.71 4.14 -10.86
C PRO A 362 14.22 3.84 -9.44
N LEU A 363 14.74 4.87 -8.74
CA LEU A 363 15.26 4.73 -7.38
C LEU A 363 14.13 4.61 -6.36
N TYR A 364 12.97 5.21 -6.61
CA TYR A 364 11.78 4.99 -5.82
C TYR A 364 11.32 3.52 -5.90
N GLY A 365 11.33 2.92 -7.09
CA GLY A 365 11.06 1.50 -7.28
C GLY A 365 12.04 0.60 -6.51
N VAL A 366 13.33 0.94 -6.55
CA VAL A 366 14.36 0.27 -5.74
C VAL A 366 14.02 0.36 -4.25
N SER A 367 13.66 1.54 -3.75
CA SER A 367 13.28 1.75 -2.35
C SER A 367 12.09 0.89 -1.92
N MET A 368 11.02 0.89 -2.71
CA MET A 368 9.78 0.17 -2.39
C MET A 368 10.01 -1.35 -2.35
N VAL A 369 10.72 -1.87 -3.35
CA VAL A 369 10.93 -3.32 -3.47
C VAL A 369 11.97 -3.81 -2.47
N ALA A 370 13.04 -3.03 -2.21
CA ALA A 370 14.00 -3.34 -1.16
C ALA A 370 13.33 -3.35 0.23
N SER A 371 12.46 -2.38 0.52
CA SER A 371 11.65 -2.37 1.76
C SER A 371 10.77 -3.60 1.87
N GLY A 372 10.18 -4.08 0.76
CA GLY A 372 9.41 -5.32 0.72
C GLY A 372 10.27 -6.55 1.03
N ALA A 373 11.43 -6.67 0.40
CA ALA A 373 12.38 -7.76 0.63
C ALA A 373 12.86 -7.79 2.09
N LEU A 374 13.21 -6.63 2.66
CA LEU A 374 13.62 -6.48 4.06
C LEU A 374 12.47 -6.87 5.02
N ARG A 375 11.24 -6.48 4.73
CA ARG A 375 10.05 -6.90 5.50
C ARG A 375 9.89 -8.42 5.48
N GLY A 376 10.06 -9.08 4.33
CA GLY A 376 10.05 -10.53 4.23
C GLY A 376 11.09 -11.21 5.12
N ALA A 377 12.20 -10.53 5.37
CA ALA A 377 13.28 -10.93 6.27
C ALA A 377 13.06 -10.51 7.74
N GLU A 378 11.89 -9.96 8.11
CA GLU A 378 11.57 -9.38 9.43
C GLU A 378 12.40 -8.14 9.80
N ASP A 379 13.18 -7.61 8.90
CA ASP A 379 13.86 -6.33 9.09
C ASP A 379 12.89 -5.20 8.72
N THR A 380 12.04 -4.82 9.67
CA THR A 380 11.01 -3.77 9.47
C THR A 380 11.40 -2.46 10.11
N LEU A 381 12.10 -2.50 11.25
CA LEU A 381 12.41 -1.31 12.04
C LEU A 381 13.36 -0.36 11.28
N VAL A 382 14.46 -0.88 10.73
CA VAL A 382 15.45 -0.03 10.05
C VAL A 382 14.89 0.58 8.78
N PRO A 383 14.21 -0.17 7.88
CA PRO A 383 13.52 0.42 6.73
C PRO A 383 12.52 1.51 7.10
N SER A 384 11.72 1.29 8.16
CA SER A 384 10.75 2.29 8.63
C SER A 384 11.45 3.57 9.12
N ILE A 385 12.53 3.45 9.89
CA ILE A 385 13.32 4.60 10.33
C ILE A 385 13.92 5.35 9.13
N LEU A 386 14.49 4.63 8.16
CA LEU A 386 15.07 5.25 6.96
C LEU A 386 14.02 5.99 6.13
N ASN A 387 12.82 5.41 5.97
CA ASN A 387 11.70 6.07 5.29
C ASN A 387 11.27 7.36 6.03
N LEU A 388 11.14 7.30 7.36
CA LEU A 388 10.80 8.45 8.18
C LEU A 388 11.87 9.54 8.11
N PHE A 389 13.13 9.18 8.27
CA PHE A 389 14.24 10.11 8.15
C PHE A 389 14.25 10.80 6.78
N SER A 390 14.12 10.02 5.73
CA SER A 390 14.09 10.53 4.37
C SER A 390 12.94 11.53 4.18
N MET A 391 11.73 11.18 4.60
CA MET A 391 10.53 12.02 4.40
C MET A 391 10.57 13.29 5.26
N TRP A 392 10.87 13.17 6.56
CA TRP A 392 10.81 14.30 7.50
C TRP A 392 12.04 15.19 7.43
N VAL A 393 13.24 14.61 7.29
CA VAL A 393 14.48 15.40 7.31
C VAL A 393 14.86 15.82 5.89
N VAL A 394 14.91 14.90 4.93
CA VAL A 394 15.37 15.24 3.58
C VAL A 394 14.29 15.98 2.81
N ARG A 395 13.08 15.42 2.66
CA ARG A 395 12.02 16.05 1.85
C ARG A 395 11.56 17.37 2.46
N LEU A 396 11.08 17.35 3.71
CA LEU A 396 10.55 18.57 4.34
C LEU A 396 11.65 19.60 4.59
N GLY A 397 12.85 19.16 5.00
CA GLY A 397 14.00 20.06 5.18
C GLY A 397 14.40 20.76 3.88
N LEU A 398 14.52 20.04 2.78
CA LEU A 398 14.79 20.64 1.47
C LEU A 398 13.61 21.49 0.97
N ALA A 399 12.37 21.08 1.21
CA ALA A 399 11.19 21.83 0.81
C ALA A 399 11.17 23.22 1.47
N LEU A 400 11.48 23.32 2.77
CA LEU A 400 11.56 24.61 3.48
C LEU A 400 12.57 25.57 2.86
N ILE A 401 13.63 25.06 2.23
CA ILE A 401 14.66 25.86 1.56
C ILE A 401 14.29 26.15 0.11
N LEU A 402 13.80 25.16 -0.63
CA LEU A 402 13.61 25.26 -2.07
C LEU A 402 12.26 25.88 -2.44
N VAL A 403 11.21 25.74 -1.63
CA VAL A 403 9.90 26.30 -1.93
C VAL A 403 9.91 27.84 -1.94
N PRO A 404 10.55 28.55 -1.01
CA PRO A 404 10.66 30.01 -1.10
C PRO A 404 11.41 30.50 -2.34
N LEU A 405 12.34 29.69 -2.88
CA LEU A 405 13.17 30.07 -4.03
C LEU A 405 12.53 29.72 -5.38
N TYR A 406 11.89 28.55 -5.46
CA TYR A 406 11.42 27.97 -6.72
C TYR A 406 9.92 27.63 -6.75
N GLY A 407 9.18 28.01 -5.69
CA GLY A 407 7.75 27.71 -5.57
C GLY A 407 7.49 26.19 -5.59
N ILE A 408 6.42 25.80 -6.29
CA ILE A 408 6.00 24.39 -6.38
C ILE A 408 7.05 23.49 -7.03
N ARG A 409 7.89 24.01 -7.93
CA ARG A 409 9.01 23.26 -8.51
C ARG A 409 10.03 22.87 -7.44
N GLY A 410 10.26 23.78 -6.46
CA GLY A 410 11.13 23.49 -5.31
C GLY A 410 10.63 22.31 -4.48
N MET A 411 9.32 22.20 -4.24
CA MET A 411 8.72 21.06 -3.54
C MET A 411 8.95 19.73 -4.29
N TRP A 412 8.71 19.71 -5.61
CA TRP A 412 8.90 18.49 -6.41
C TRP A 412 10.38 18.13 -6.60
N THR A 413 11.28 19.13 -6.61
CA THR A 413 12.72 18.87 -6.59
C THR A 413 13.14 18.26 -5.25
N ALA A 414 12.65 18.79 -4.12
CA ALA A 414 12.89 18.20 -2.81
C ALA A 414 12.37 16.76 -2.72
N MET A 415 11.20 16.49 -3.29
CA MET A 415 10.62 15.15 -3.37
C MET A 415 11.49 14.20 -4.22
N ALA A 416 11.92 14.63 -5.41
CA ALA A 416 12.76 13.82 -6.29
C ALA A 416 14.11 13.48 -5.64
N VAL A 417 14.78 14.46 -5.02
CA VAL A 417 16.02 14.23 -4.28
C VAL A 417 15.81 13.24 -3.13
N GLU A 418 14.73 13.42 -2.36
CA GLU A 418 14.38 12.53 -1.26
C GLU A 418 14.15 11.09 -1.73
N LEU A 419 13.39 10.88 -2.80
CA LEU A 419 13.14 9.55 -3.37
C LEU A 419 14.44 8.88 -3.83
N CYS A 420 15.37 9.64 -4.41
CA CYS A 420 16.70 9.15 -4.77
C CYS A 420 17.52 8.76 -3.54
N VAL A 421 17.56 9.61 -2.51
CA VAL A 421 18.27 9.33 -1.25
C VAL A 421 17.68 8.09 -0.58
N ARG A 422 16.37 7.99 -0.49
CA ARG A 422 15.65 6.83 0.06
C ARG A 422 16.00 5.55 -0.69
N GLY A 423 15.99 5.60 -2.02
CA GLY A 423 16.39 4.47 -2.86
C GLY A 423 17.78 3.96 -2.55
N LEU A 424 18.75 4.87 -2.46
CA LEU A 424 20.14 4.54 -2.14
C LEU A 424 20.29 3.99 -0.71
N LEU A 425 19.64 4.60 0.27
CA LEU A 425 19.65 4.14 1.67
C LEU A 425 19.07 2.73 1.81
N MET A 426 17.94 2.46 1.14
CA MET A 426 17.32 1.14 1.16
C MET A 426 18.16 0.08 0.46
N LEU A 427 18.77 0.42 -0.68
CA LEU A 427 19.70 -0.48 -1.38
C LEU A 427 20.90 -0.79 -0.51
N PHE A 428 21.50 0.22 0.12
CA PHE A 428 22.61 0.05 1.04
C PHE A 428 22.24 -0.85 2.24
N ARG A 429 21.07 -0.62 2.85
CA ARG A 429 20.55 -1.48 3.92
C ARG A 429 20.37 -2.91 3.45
N GLN A 430 19.80 -3.12 2.28
CA GLN A 430 19.60 -4.44 1.71
C GLN A 430 20.92 -5.17 1.50
N ILE A 431 21.93 -4.51 0.94
CA ILE A 431 23.26 -5.09 0.70
C ILE A 431 23.93 -5.48 2.03
N ARG A 432 23.75 -4.69 3.10
CA ARG A 432 24.33 -4.95 4.43
C ARG A 432 23.43 -5.74 5.37
N SER A 433 22.29 -6.21 4.91
CA SER A 433 21.36 -6.94 5.76
C SER A 433 21.91 -8.32 6.16
N LYS A 434 21.73 -8.67 7.42
CA LYS A 434 22.14 -9.99 7.98
C LYS A 434 21.51 -11.17 7.26
N TYR A 435 20.33 -11.03 6.66
CA TYR A 435 19.71 -12.12 5.89
C TYR A 435 20.43 -12.42 4.58
N LEU A 436 21.22 -11.46 4.08
CA LEU A 436 22.08 -11.66 2.90
C LEU A 436 23.47 -12.19 3.28
N HIS A 437 23.92 -11.95 4.51
CA HIS A 437 25.23 -12.33 5.04
C HIS A 437 25.06 -12.93 6.45
N PRO A 438 24.53 -14.16 6.61
CA PRO A 438 24.52 -14.82 7.89
C PRO A 438 25.96 -15.04 8.36
N ALA A 439 26.20 -14.78 9.66
CA ALA A 439 27.53 -14.86 10.28
C ALA A 439 28.17 -16.26 10.26
N ASP A 440 27.39 -17.30 9.92
CA ASP A 440 27.82 -18.69 9.98
C ASP A 440 28.49 -19.22 8.68
N GLU A 441 28.53 -18.43 7.60
CA GLU A 441 29.24 -18.83 6.37
C GLU A 441 30.74 -18.45 6.39
N GLU A 442 31.23 -17.64 7.34
CA GLU A 442 32.64 -17.25 7.44
C GLU A 442 33.54 -18.28 8.17
N THR A 443 32.96 -19.32 8.79
CA THR A 443 33.73 -20.31 9.55
C THR A 443 33.85 -21.69 8.87
N SER A 444 33.43 -21.82 7.61
CA SER A 444 33.56 -23.07 6.84
C SER A 444 34.25 -22.83 5.49
N VAL A 445 35.49 -22.32 5.54
CA VAL A 445 36.49 -22.41 4.46
C VAL A 445 37.78 -22.98 5.04
#